data_82eb6cf4a4c55f22afbe397a131e02ef
#
_entry.id   82eb6cf4a4c55f22afbe397a131e02ef
#
_cell.length_a   1.000
_cell.length_b   1.000
_cell.length_c   1.000
_cell.angle_alpha   90.00
_cell.angle_beta   90.00
_cell.angle_gamma   90.00
#
_symmetry.space_group_name_H-M   'P 1'
#
loop_
_entity.id
_entity.type
_entity.pdbx_description
1 polymer ?
#
loop_
_entity_poly.entity_id
_entity_poly.type
_entity_poly.pdbx_seq_one_letter_code
_entity_poly.pdbx_strand_id
1 'polypeptide(L)'
;MKIYTKTGDKGETGLFGGERVSKNNLRLNAYGSIDELNSFLGLAIFEVKSSEIKDVLNDLQNKLFVLGSDLATPETEKNKKLKVTRLPESYISETEQAIDKYE
;
A
#
# COMPACT_ATOMS: atom_id res chain seq x y z
N MET A 1 -18.53 13.07 -12.44
CA MET A 1 -17.29 13.28 -11.66
C MET A 1 -16.07 13.01 -12.55
N LYS A 2 -15.11 13.92 -12.51
CA LYS A 2 -13.88 13.74 -13.28
C LYS A 2 -12.91 12.85 -12.51
N ILE A 3 -12.19 11.97 -13.22
CA ILE A 3 -11.15 11.12 -12.64
C ILE A 3 -9.90 11.94 -12.32
N TYR A 4 -9.61 12.95 -13.12
CA TYR A 4 -8.44 13.81 -12.94
C TYR A 4 -8.84 15.11 -12.27
N THR A 5 -7.90 15.70 -11.51
CA THR A 5 -8.13 16.97 -10.81
C THR A 5 -7.17 18.07 -11.28
N LYS A 6 -6.02 17.70 -11.83
CA LYS A 6 -4.93 18.61 -12.25
C LYS A 6 -4.28 19.39 -11.09
N THR A 7 -4.67 19.11 -9.85
CA THR A 7 -4.11 19.80 -8.68
C THR A 7 -2.65 19.43 -8.41
N GLY A 8 -2.17 18.33 -9.01
CA GLY A 8 -0.78 17.89 -8.88
C GLY A 8 0.15 18.29 -10.04
N ASP A 9 -0.32 19.13 -10.97
CA ASP A 9 0.44 19.49 -12.17
C ASP A 9 1.71 20.29 -11.86
N LYS A 10 1.82 20.86 -10.65
CA LYS A 10 3.02 21.60 -10.22
C LYS A 10 3.96 20.77 -9.34
N GLY A 11 3.81 19.46 -9.31
CA GLY A 11 4.70 18.56 -8.59
C GLY A 11 4.34 18.35 -7.12
N GLU A 12 3.13 18.70 -6.72
CA GLU A 12 2.63 18.44 -5.38
C GLU A 12 1.46 17.46 -5.41
N THR A 13 1.26 16.74 -4.31
CA THR A 13 0.15 15.81 -4.14
C THR A 13 -0.34 15.86 -2.69
N GLY A 14 -1.55 15.35 -2.44
CA GLY A 14 -2.09 15.25 -1.11
C GLY A 14 -1.83 13.90 -0.47
N LEU A 15 -1.52 13.90 0.81
CA LEU A 15 -1.52 12.70 1.64
C LEU A 15 -2.91 12.51 2.22
N PHE A 16 -3.17 11.31 2.73
CA PHE A 16 -4.42 11.05 3.44
C PHE A 16 -4.46 11.96 4.68
N GLY A 17 -5.56 12.67 4.86
CA GLY A 17 -5.67 13.70 5.89
C GLY A 17 -5.52 15.12 5.37
N GLY A 18 -5.25 15.28 4.07
CA GLY A 18 -5.24 16.57 3.38
C GLY A 18 -3.93 17.33 3.36
N GLU A 19 -2.87 16.77 3.97
CA GLU A 19 -1.54 17.39 3.91
C GLU A 19 -1.02 17.35 2.47
N ARG A 20 -0.52 18.51 1.99
CA ARG A 20 0.06 18.62 0.65
C ARG A 20 1.58 18.51 0.75
N VAL A 21 2.17 17.68 -0.09
CA VAL A 21 3.61 17.44 -0.11
C VAL A 21 4.12 17.41 -1.55
N SER A 22 5.43 17.61 -1.72
CA SER A 22 6.08 17.40 -3.01
C SER A 22 5.95 15.93 -3.42
N LYS A 23 5.80 15.69 -4.73
CA LYS A 23 5.78 14.33 -5.26
C LYS A 23 7.11 13.58 -5.04
N ASN A 24 8.18 14.30 -4.63
CA ASN A 24 9.47 13.69 -4.26
C ASN A 24 9.60 13.38 -2.76
N ASN A 25 8.55 13.57 -1.97
CA ASN A 25 8.55 13.26 -0.55
C ASN A 25 8.90 11.79 -0.31
N LEU A 26 9.74 11.50 0.69
CA LEU A 26 10.17 10.13 1.01
C LEU A 26 8.98 9.20 1.29
N ARG A 27 7.99 9.69 2.00
CA ARG A 27 6.80 8.91 2.32
C ARG A 27 6.04 8.54 1.05
N LEU A 28 5.95 9.48 0.12
CA LEU A 28 5.32 9.26 -1.16
C LEU A 28 6.09 8.22 -1.99
N ASN A 29 7.42 8.31 -1.99
CA ASN A 29 8.28 7.34 -2.68
C ASN A 29 8.07 5.93 -2.10
N ALA A 30 7.96 5.83 -0.78
CA ALA A 30 7.77 4.56 -0.09
C ALA A 30 6.47 3.89 -0.50
N TYR A 31 5.33 4.57 -0.34
CA TYR A 31 4.07 3.92 -0.69
C TYR A 31 3.87 3.80 -2.21
N GLY A 32 4.52 4.67 -3.00
CA GLY A 32 4.53 4.53 -4.45
C GLY A 32 5.20 3.24 -4.89
N SER A 33 6.33 2.87 -4.26
CA SER A 33 7.00 1.59 -4.51
C SER A 33 6.13 0.41 -4.11
N ILE A 34 5.41 0.52 -3.00
CA ILE A 34 4.48 -0.53 -2.56
C ILE A 34 3.33 -0.69 -3.55
N ASP A 35 2.79 0.42 -4.05
CA ASP A 35 1.71 0.40 -5.04
C ASP A 35 2.17 -0.26 -6.34
N GLU A 36 3.38 0.06 -6.78
CA GLU A 36 3.98 -0.56 -7.97
C GLU A 36 4.15 -2.06 -7.79
N LEU A 37 4.69 -2.49 -6.64
CA LEU A 37 4.81 -3.91 -6.31
C LEU A 37 3.45 -4.60 -6.34
N ASN A 38 2.44 -3.97 -5.77
CA ASN A 38 1.09 -4.53 -5.73
C ASN A 38 0.51 -4.71 -7.13
N SER A 39 0.80 -3.79 -8.04
CA SER A 39 0.39 -3.89 -9.45
C SER A 39 1.06 -5.07 -10.14
N PHE A 40 2.36 -5.28 -9.91
CA PHE A 40 3.08 -6.45 -10.45
C PHE A 40 2.54 -7.75 -9.88
N LEU A 41 2.18 -7.78 -8.60
CA LEU A 41 1.54 -8.96 -8.01
C LEU A 41 0.22 -9.30 -8.69
N GLY A 42 -0.56 -8.28 -9.07
CA GLY A 42 -1.79 -8.48 -9.83
C GLY A 42 -1.54 -9.22 -11.14
N LEU A 43 -0.48 -8.83 -11.86
CA LEU A 43 -0.09 -9.53 -13.09
C LEU A 43 0.34 -10.96 -12.81
N ALA A 44 1.13 -11.18 -11.76
CA ALA A 44 1.59 -12.52 -11.38
C ALA A 44 0.42 -13.43 -11.02
N ILE A 45 -0.55 -12.92 -10.28
CA ILE A 45 -1.75 -13.69 -9.90
C ILE A 45 -2.50 -14.18 -11.12
N PHE A 46 -2.59 -13.35 -12.15
CA PHE A 46 -3.25 -13.71 -13.40
C PHE A 46 -2.59 -14.92 -14.07
N GLU A 47 -1.25 -15.04 -13.97
CA GLU A 47 -0.50 -16.11 -14.61
C GLU A 47 -0.41 -17.40 -13.76
N VAL A 48 -0.65 -17.31 -12.46
CA VAL A 48 -0.53 -18.46 -11.55
C VAL A 48 -1.74 -19.38 -11.72
N LYS A 49 -1.49 -20.68 -11.80
CA LYS A 49 -2.54 -21.69 -11.95
C LYS A 49 -2.98 -22.31 -10.62
N SER A 50 -2.08 -22.39 -9.64
CA SER A 50 -2.38 -22.95 -8.32
C SER A 50 -3.31 -22.02 -7.54
N SER A 51 -4.45 -22.55 -7.10
CA SER A 51 -5.38 -21.78 -6.27
C SER A 51 -4.78 -21.43 -4.92
N GLU A 52 -3.96 -22.34 -4.34
CA GLU A 52 -3.27 -22.09 -3.08
C GLU A 52 -2.31 -20.91 -3.20
N ILE A 53 -1.51 -20.87 -4.27
CA ILE A 53 -0.58 -19.77 -4.51
C ILE A 53 -1.34 -18.46 -4.77
N LYS A 54 -2.43 -18.52 -5.53
CA LYS A 54 -3.28 -17.33 -5.75
C LYS A 54 -3.79 -16.75 -4.44
N ASP A 55 -4.21 -17.60 -3.51
CA ASP A 55 -4.72 -17.16 -2.21
C ASP A 55 -3.63 -16.47 -1.40
N VAL A 56 -2.41 -17.01 -1.40
CA VAL A 56 -1.26 -16.40 -0.74
C VAL A 56 -0.95 -15.03 -1.34
N LEU A 57 -0.94 -14.92 -2.65
CA LEU A 57 -0.64 -13.65 -3.33
C LEU A 57 -1.74 -12.62 -3.13
N ASN A 58 -3.00 -13.05 -3.14
CA ASN A 58 -4.13 -12.15 -2.84
C ASN A 58 -4.06 -11.62 -1.41
N ASP A 59 -3.71 -12.48 -0.44
CA ASP A 59 -3.53 -12.08 0.94
C ASP A 59 -2.39 -11.06 1.06
N LEU A 60 -1.29 -11.30 0.35
CA LEU A 60 -0.16 -10.37 0.32
C LEU A 60 -0.57 -9.01 -0.27
N GLN A 61 -1.37 -9.00 -1.34
CA GLN A 61 -1.88 -7.75 -1.90
C GLN A 61 -2.69 -6.95 -0.88
N ASN A 62 -3.54 -7.62 -0.10
CA ASN A 62 -4.32 -6.97 0.95
C ASN A 62 -3.42 -6.37 2.02
N LYS A 63 -2.36 -7.09 2.43
CA LYS A 63 -1.38 -6.60 3.39
C LYS A 63 -0.62 -5.39 2.85
N LEU A 64 -0.23 -5.42 1.59
CA LEU A 64 0.46 -4.29 0.94
C LEU A 64 -0.45 -3.07 0.82
N PHE A 65 -1.74 -3.27 0.58
CA PHE A 65 -2.71 -2.18 0.56
C PHE A 65 -2.78 -1.49 1.94
N VAL A 66 -2.83 -2.27 3.01
CA VAL A 66 -2.84 -1.73 4.38
C VAL A 66 -1.54 -0.98 4.66
N LEU A 67 -0.39 -1.54 4.26
CA LEU A 67 0.91 -0.89 4.41
C LEU A 67 0.94 0.45 3.66
N GLY A 68 0.46 0.46 2.43
CA GLY A 68 0.41 1.69 1.62
C GLY A 68 -0.46 2.76 2.28
N SER A 69 -1.63 2.38 2.78
CA SER A 69 -2.52 3.31 3.49
C SER A 69 -1.88 3.87 4.75
N ASP A 70 -1.18 3.02 5.50
CA ASP A 70 -0.47 3.42 6.71
C ASP A 70 0.64 4.43 6.37
N LEU A 71 1.43 4.14 5.35
CA LEU A 71 2.50 5.03 4.89
C LEU A 71 1.95 6.37 4.37
N ALA A 72 0.79 6.35 3.73
CA ALA A 72 0.16 7.56 3.20
C ALA A 72 -0.49 8.43 4.28
N THR A 73 -0.57 7.94 5.51
CA THR A 73 -1.22 8.64 6.62
C THR A 73 -0.21 8.91 7.73
N PRO A 74 0.48 10.06 7.71
CA PRO A 74 1.44 10.39 8.77
C PRO A 74 0.76 10.41 10.15
N GLU A 75 1.49 10.05 11.19
CA GLU A 75 1.01 10.10 12.57
C GLU A 75 1.06 11.54 13.08
N THR A 76 -0.01 12.28 12.84
CA THR A 76 -0.18 13.65 13.34
C THR A 76 -1.40 13.72 14.25
N GLU A 77 -1.47 14.76 15.08
CA GLU A 77 -2.65 14.98 15.93
C GLU A 77 -3.94 15.05 15.11
N LYS A 78 -3.88 15.70 13.94
CA LYS A 78 -5.00 15.79 13.01
C LYS A 78 -5.42 14.41 12.52
N ASN A 79 -4.44 13.58 12.16
CA ASN A 79 -4.70 12.27 11.56
C ASN A 79 -5.08 11.19 12.58
N LYS A 80 -4.82 11.40 13.87
CA LYS A 80 -5.26 10.47 14.91
C LYS A 80 -6.77 10.30 14.95
N LYS A 81 -7.50 11.29 14.46
CA LYS A 81 -8.98 11.26 14.41
C LYS A 81 -9.49 10.47 13.22
N LEU A 82 -8.64 10.12 12.26
CA LEU A 82 -9.01 9.37 11.08
C LEU A 82 -9.03 7.87 11.41
N LYS A 83 -10.04 7.17 10.87
CA LYS A 83 -10.16 5.72 11.05
C LYS A 83 -9.37 5.00 9.98
N VAL A 84 -8.04 5.05 10.09
CA VAL A 84 -7.13 4.34 9.20
C VAL A 84 -6.57 3.14 9.92
N THR A 85 -6.64 1.98 9.26
CA THR A 85 -6.06 0.75 9.79
C THR A 85 -4.55 0.85 9.68
N ARG A 86 -3.85 0.82 10.82
CA ARG A 86 -2.39 0.74 10.83
C ARG A 86 -1.96 -0.70 10.59
N LEU A 87 -0.73 -0.89 10.11
CA LEU A 87 -0.21 -2.22 9.80
C LEU A 87 -0.11 -3.05 11.09
N PRO A 88 -0.84 -4.16 11.19
CA PRO A 88 -0.72 -5.05 12.36
C PRO A 88 0.65 -5.73 12.40
N GLU A 89 1.23 -5.86 13.60
CA GLU A 89 2.50 -6.58 13.77
C GLU A 89 2.39 -8.04 13.35
N SER A 90 1.21 -8.63 13.51
CA SER A 90 0.95 -10.01 13.10
C SER A 90 1.24 -10.27 11.62
N TYR A 91 1.17 -9.24 10.76
CA TYR A 91 1.44 -9.40 9.34
C TYR A 91 2.89 -9.81 9.08
N ILE A 92 3.82 -9.42 9.94
CA ILE A 92 5.23 -9.80 9.82
C ILE A 92 5.37 -11.31 10.01
N SER A 93 4.85 -11.84 11.12
CA SER A 93 4.93 -13.27 11.41
C SER A 93 4.14 -14.11 10.40
N GLU A 94 2.99 -13.64 9.96
CA GLU A 94 2.19 -14.32 8.94
C GLU A 94 2.96 -14.43 7.62
N THR A 95 3.66 -13.36 7.24
CA THR A 95 4.46 -13.33 6.01
C THR A 95 5.68 -14.26 6.14
N GLU A 96 6.33 -14.25 7.29
CA GLU A 96 7.45 -15.15 7.57
C GLU A 96 7.01 -16.63 7.50
N GLN A 97 5.84 -16.95 8.05
CA GLN A 97 5.28 -18.31 7.96
C GLN A 97 5.01 -18.72 6.50
N ALA A 98 4.52 -17.80 5.69
CA ALA A 98 4.31 -18.06 4.26
C ALA A 98 5.65 -18.32 3.56
N ILE A 99 6.68 -17.55 3.86
CA ILE A 99 8.03 -17.75 3.32
C ILE A 99 8.55 -19.14 3.72
N ASP A 100 8.44 -19.49 4.99
CA ASP A 100 8.93 -20.79 5.51
C ASP A 100 8.24 -21.95 4.82
N LYS A 101 6.94 -21.81 4.54
CA LYS A 101 6.17 -22.86 3.87
C LYS A 101 6.68 -23.16 2.45
N TYR A 102 7.16 -22.15 1.75
CA TYR A 102 7.58 -22.28 0.35
C TYR A 102 9.10 -22.25 0.17
N GLU A 103 9.83 -22.25 1.24
CA GLU A 103 11.30 -22.26 1.20
C GLU A 103 11.90 -23.64 0.86
#